data_098838717babfdb887d416d50e81d679
#
_entry.id   098838717babfdb887d416d50e81d679
#
_cell.length_a   1.000
_cell.length_b   1.000
_cell.length_c   1.000
_cell.angle_alpha   90.00
_cell.angle_beta   90.00
_cell.angle_gamma   90.00
#
_symmetry.space_group_name_H-M   'P 1'
#
loop_
_entity.id
_entity.type
_entity.pdbx_description
1 polymer ?
#
loop_
_entity_poly.entity_id
_entity_poly.type
_entity_poly.pdbx_seq_one_letter_code
_entity_poly.pdbx_strand_id
1 'polypeptide(L)'
;MAKVEFFYDYSSPWTYLAFTKIDGICQKQGAELEWRPFLVGGVFNTVNPSVYEVRAKGVPAKQNYMAKDISDWARYYGLEIKMLPSVFPVNSVKALRGALVALEHPGKFLSYSYRVFEAYWREDQDISQDQVLHNIVAEVGLDADEFFDKIKRQDYKDQIRTNTDDVIKRGGFGTPTIYVNGDSMFFGNDRLVLVEEELKRSR
;
A
#
# COMPACT_ATOMS: atom_id res chain seq x y z
N MET A 1 -1.84 -11.02 22.19
CA MET A 1 -0.95 -10.10 21.46
C MET A 1 -1.84 -9.24 20.60
N ALA A 2 -1.65 -7.91 20.59
CA ALA A 2 -2.43 -7.03 19.72
C ALA A 2 -2.10 -7.33 18.26
N LYS A 3 -3.10 -7.19 17.38
CA LYS A 3 -2.97 -7.44 15.95
C LYS A 3 -3.25 -6.17 15.15
N VAL A 4 -2.42 -5.88 14.18
CA VAL A 4 -2.59 -4.80 13.20
C VAL A 4 -2.75 -5.39 11.82
N GLU A 5 -3.80 -5.02 11.12
CA GLU A 5 -4.00 -5.35 9.70
C GLU A 5 -3.76 -4.09 8.88
N PHE A 6 -2.77 -4.13 8.00
CA PHE A 6 -2.40 -3.00 7.15
C PHE A 6 -2.86 -3.25 5.70
N PHE A 7 -3.98 -2.63 5.34
CA PHE A 7 -4.54 -2.67 3.99
C PHE A 7 -3.88 -1.60 3.11
N TYR A 8 -3.27 -2.02 2.00
CA TYR A 8 -2.43 -1.14 1.20
C TYR A 8 -2.50 -1.40 -0.30
N ASP A 9 -2.24 -0.33 -1.07
CA ASP A 9 -2.08 -0.36 -2.52
C ASP A 9 -0.85 0.49 -2.90
N TYR A 10 0.01 -0.03 -3.78
CA TYR A 10 1.23 0.65 -4.23
C TYR A 10 0.97 1.96 -4.99
N SER A 11 -0.23 2.14 -5.52
CA SER A 11 -0.63 3.33 -6.27
C SER A 11 -0.85 4.59 -5.42
N SER A 12 -0.64 4.52 -4.09
CA SER A 12 -0.85 5.65 -3.17
C SER A 12 0.46 6.11 -2.51
N PRO A 13 0.80 7.42 -2.61
CA PRO A 13 1.97 7.96 -1.92
C PRO A 13 1.79 7.97 -0.39
N TRP A 14 0.55 8.17 0.08
CA TRP A 14 0.22 8.07 1.50
C TRP A 14 0.46 6.68 2.06
N THR A 15 0.22 5.66 1.24
CA THR A 15 0.52 4.28 1.58
C THR A 15 2.03 4.04 1.66
N TYR A 16 2.80 4.56 0.71
CA TYR A 16 4.26 4.44 0.75
C TYR A 16 4.82 5.04 2.05
N LEU A 17 4.39 6.25 2.41
CA LEU A 17 4.76 6.91 3.67
C LEU A 17 4.45 6.01 4.88
N ALA A 18 3.22 5.52 5.01
CA ALA A 18 2.80 4.69 6.13
C ALA A 18 3.53 3.34 6.17
N PHE A 19 3.74 2.72 5.01
CA PHE A 19 4.41 1.43 4.88
C PHE A 19 5.81 1.45 5.49
N THR A 20 6.56 2.54 5.33
CA THR A 20 7.93 2.68 5.86
C THR A 20 8.00 2.78 7.38
N LYS A 21 6.87 2.99 8.07
CA LYS A 21 6.84 3.23 9.53
C LYS A 21 6.05 2.19 10.31
N ILE A 22 5.04 1.58 9.72
CA ILE A 22 4.09 0.73 10.44
C ILE A 22 4.75 -0.51 11.08
N ASP A 23 5.70 -1.15 10.39
CA ASP A 23 6.41 -2.32 10.91
C ASP A 23 7.18 -1.99 12.19
N GLY A 24 7.95 -0.89 12.18
CA GLY A 24 8.69 -0.43 13.35
C GLY A 24 7.78 -0.07 14.53
N ILE A 25 6.58 0.49 14.25
CA ILE A 25 5.58 0.76 15.30
C ILE A 25 5.08 -0.55 15.91
N CYS A 26 4.72 -1.54 15.07
CA CYS A 26 4.24 -2.84 15.55
C CYS A 26 5.31 -3.57 16.35
N GLN A 27 6.54 -3.62 15.87
CA GLN A 27 7.67 -4.24 16.58
C GLN A 27 7.90 -3.59 17.96
N LYS A 28 7.94 -2.25 18.03
CA LYS A 28 8.10 -1.51 19.29
C LYS A 28 6.99 -1.79 20.29
N GLN A 29 5.77 -1.99 19.80
CA GLN A 29 4.60 -2.26 20.64
C GLN A 29 4.37 -3.76 20.88
N GLY A 30 5.17 -4.66 20.29
CA GLY A 30 4.99 -6.11 20.41
C GLY A 30 3.67 -6.59 19.80
N ALA A 31 3.22 -5.94 18.73
CA ALA A 31 2.01 -6.29 18.00
C ALA A 31 2.34 -7.13 16.76
N GLU A 32 1.45 -8.05 16.42
CA GLU A 32 1.49 -8.77 15.16
C GLU A 32 1.05 -7.83 14.02
N LEU A 33 1.78 -7.82 12.91
CA LEU A 33 1.42 -7.06 11.71
C LEU A 33 1.06 -8.01 10.57
N GLU A 34 -0.18 -7.91 10.09
CA GLU A 34 -0.66 -8.61 8.91
C GLU A 34 -0.72 -7.66 7.71
N TRP A 35 -0.01 -8.02 6.65
CA TRP A 35 0.00 -7.28 5.40
C TRP A 35 -1.15 -7.72 4.50
N ARG A 36 -2.02 -6.76 4.15
CA ARG A 36 -3.25 -7.00 3.39
C ARG A 36 -3.24 -6.20 2.07
N PRO A 37 -2.50 -6.66 1.03
CA PRO A 37 -2.56 -6.00 -0.28
C PRO A 37 -3.98 -6.07 -0.85
N PHE A 38 -4.52 -4.94 -1.31
CA PHE A 38 -5.86 -4.83 -1.87
C PHE A 38 -5.91 -3.83 -3.02
N LEU A 39 -6.94 -3.88 -3.87
CA LEU A 39 -7.08 -2.99 -5.00
C LEU A 39 -7.93 -1.76 -4.62
N VAL A 40 -7.30 -0.61 -4.43
CA VAL A 40 -7.99 0.65 -4.04
C VAL A 40 -8.98 1.13 -5.10
N GLY A 41 -8.72 0.86 -6.38
CA GLY A 41 -9.68 1.15 -7.45
C GLY A 41 -11.01 0.43 -7.28
N GLY A 42 -11.01 -0.80 -6.76
CA GLY A 42 -12.23 -1.52 -6.40
C GLY A 42 -13.03 -0.82 -5.29
N VAL A 43 -12.33 -0.31 -4.28
CA VAL A 43 -12.96 0.47 -3.19
C VAL A 43 -13.55 1.78 -3.72
N PHE A 44 -12.81 2.51 -4.56
CA PHE A 44 -13.31 3.76 -5.14
C PHE A 44 -14.57 3.54 -5.99
N ASN A 45 -14.58 2.49 -6.80
CA ASN A 45 -15.75 2.17 -7.64
C ASN A 45 -16.99 1.80 -6.83
N THR A 46 -16.81 1.23 -5.63
CA THR A 46 -17.91 0.68 -4.84
C THR A 46 -18.44 1.68 -3.81
N VAL A 47 -17.55 2.30 -3.01
CA VAL A 47 -17.96 3.09 -1.85
C VAL A 47 -17.46 4.53 -1.86
N ASN A 48 -16.52 4.90 -2.73
CA ASN A 48 -15.97 6.27 -2.77
C ASN A 48 -15.76 6.81 -4.20
N PRO A 49 -16.80 6.81 -5.07
CA PRO A 49 -16.67 7.28 -6.45
C PRO A 49 -16.37 8.79 -6.54
N SER A 50 -16.62 9.57 -5.49
CA SER A 50 -16.30 11.00 -5.44
C SER A 50 -14.82 11.33 -5.65
N VAL A 51 -13.92 10.36 -5.42
CA VAL A 51 -12.48 10.49 -5.72
C VAL A 51 -12.24 10.85 -7.20
N TYR A 52 -13.02 10.27 -8.11
CA TYR A 52 -12.89 10.54 -9.55
C TYR A 52 -13.34 11.96 -9.90
N GLU A 53 -14.42 12.44 -9.28
CA GLU A 53 -14.90 13.81 -9.46
C GLU A 53 -13.88 14.83 -8.92
N VAL A 54 -13.33 14.58 -7.75
CA VAL A 54 -12.29 15.44 -7.14
C VAL A 54 -11.04 15.48 -8.02
N ARG A 55 -10.64 14.35 -8.62
CA ARG A 55 -9.51 14.32 -9.56
C ARG A 55 -9.80 15.09 -10.83
N ALA A 56 -11.03 15.00 -11.37
CA ALA A 56 -11.43 15.67 -12.61
C ALA A 56 -11.70 17.17 -12.43
N LYS A 57 -12.28 17.57 -11.29
CA LYS A 57 -12.75 18.94 -11.02
C LYS A 57 -12.08 19.56 -9.78
N GLY A 58 -10.89 19.11 -9.44
CA GLY A 58 -10.25 19.45 -8.18
C GLY A 58 -10.12 20.95 -7.91
N VAL A 59 -10.17 21.32 -6.65
CA VAL A 59 -9.91 22.70 -6.19
C VAL A 59 -8.40 22.94 -6.22
N PRO A 60 -7.88 23.87 -7.04
CA PRO A 60 -6.44 24.08 -7.21
C PRO A 60 -5.68 24.29 -5.88
N ALA A 61 -6.26 25.04 -4.94
CA ALA A 61 -5.65 25.26 -3.63
C ALA A 61 -5.47 23.95 -2.85
N LYS A 62 -6.44 23.00 -2.92
CA LYS A 62 -6.34 21.70 -2.26
C LYS A 62 -5.31 20.79 -2.95
N GLN A 63 -5.24 20.83 -4.27
CA GLN A 63 -4.26 20.06 -5.04
C GLN A 63 -2.83 20.53 -4.74
N ASN A 64 -2.60 21.84 -4.72
CA ASN A 64 -1.32 22.43 -4.36
C ASN A 64 -0.92 22.08 -2.92
N TYR A 65 -1.87 22.16 -1.99
CA TYR A 65 -1.62 21.77 -0.59
C TYR A 65 -1.28 20.28 -0.48
N MET A 66 -2.02 19.40 -1.16
CA MET A 66 -1.75 17.97 -1.15
C MET A 66 -0.34 17.64 -1.66
N ALA A 67 0.10 18.28 -2.73
CA ALA A 67 1.45 18.10 -3.26
C ALA A 67 2.52 18.55 -2.25
N LYS A 68 2.30 19.70 -1.60
CA LYS A 68 3.16 20.18 -0.51
C LYS A 68 3.18 19.21 0.67
N ASP A 69 2.02 18.77 1.10
CA ASP A 69 1.85 17.89 2.27
C ASP A 69 2.58 16.54 2.08
N ILE A 70 2.43 15.91 0.92
CA ILE A 70 3.18 14.70 0.57
C ILE A 70 4.69 14.97 0.59
N SER A 71 5.13 16.08 0.04
CA SER A 71 6.55 16.46 0.02
C SER A 71 7.10 16.69 1.45
N ASP A 72 6.33 17.33 2.32
CA ASP A 72 6.70 17.55 3.72
C ASP A 72 6.81 16.23 4.49
N TRP A 73 5.85 15.32 4.32
CA TRP A 73 5.89 13.99 4.93
C TRP A 73 7.05 13.15 4.38
N ALA A 74 7.30 13.19 3.07
CA ALA A 74 8.42 12.48 2.46
C ALA A 74 9.75 12.96 3.05
N ARG A 75 9.96 14.29 3.12
CA ARG A 75 11.16 14.87 3.75
C ARG A 75 11.28 14.47 5.22
N TYR A 76 10.19 14.52 5.98
CA TYR A 76 10.18 14.15 7.40
C TYR A 76 10.54 12.68 7.62
N TYR A 77 10.13 11.79 6.68
CA TYR A 77 10.44 10.37 6.72
C TYR A 77 11.76 9.98 6.04
N GLY A 78 12.44 10.93 5.40
CA GLY A 78 13.67 10.69 4.65
C GLY A 78 13.46 9.93 3.35
N LEU A 79 12.32 10.15 2.70
CA LEU A 79 11.93 9.51 1.43
C LEU A 79 11.98 10.50 0.28
N GLU A 80 12.27 9.98 -0.91
CA GLU A 80 12.12 10.70 -2.17
C GLU A 80 10.84 10.22 -2.87
N ILE A 81 9.90 11.14 -3.08
CA ILE A 81 8.64 10.87 -3.79
C ILE A 81 8.53 11.84 -4.96
N LYS A 82 8.52 11.30 -6.17
CA LYS A 82 8.21 12.07 -7.38
C LYS A 82 6.70 12.24 -7.49
N MET A 83 6.24 13.47 -7.30
CA MET A 83 4.83 13.78 -7.45
C MET A 83 4.41 13.71 -8.93
N LEU A 84 3.25 13.12 -9.16
CA LEU A 84 2.70 12.83 -10.48
C LEU A 84 3.66 12.00 -11.34
N PRO A 85 3.83 10.70 -11.05
CA PRO A 85 4.51 9.79 -11.95
C PRO A 85 3.94 9.85 -13.37
N SER A 86 4.76 9.53 -14.37
CA SER A 86 4.40 9.61 -15.80
C SER A 86 3.15 8.77 -16.14
N VAL A 87 2.94 7.67 -15.41
CA VAL A 87 1.74 6.84 -15.48
C VAL A 87 0.97 6.97 -14.17
N PHE A 88 -0.05 7.82 -14.15
CA PHE A 88 -0.88 8.03 -12.96
C PHE A 88 -2.38 8.12 -13.33
N PRO A 89 -3.26 7.37 -12.68
CA PRO A 89 -2.98 6.29 -11.72
C PRO A 89 -2.41 5.04 -12.41
N VAL A 90 -1.50 4.34 -11.74
CA VAL A 90 -0.94 3.09 -12.25
C VAL A 90 -1.86 1.91 -11.98
N ASN A 91 -1.81 0.89 -12.83
CA ASN A 91 -2.42 -0.41 -12.56
C ASN A 91 -1.49 -1.25 -11.68
N SER A 92 -1.75 -1.28 -10.39
CA SER A 92 -0.95 -1.98 -9.38
C SER A 92 -1.26 -3.48 -9.22
N VAL A 93 -2.23 -4.02 -9.97
CA VAL A 93 -2.77 -5.38 -9.75
C VAL A 93 -1.71 -6.47 -9.77
N LYS A 94 -0.78 -6.44 -10.74
CA LYS A 94 0.30 -7.45 -10.82
C LYS A 94 1.26 -7.32 -9.64
N ALA A 95 1.65 -6.09 -9.29
CA ALA A 95 2.52 -5.83 -8.15
C ALA A 95 1.88 -6.26 -6.81
N LEU A 96 0.58 -6.03 -6.62
CA LEU A 96 -0.17 -6.49 -5.44
C LEU A 96 -0.21 -8.01 -5.32
N ARG A 97 -0.44 -8.72 -6.44
CA ARG A 97 -0.35 -10.19 -6.44
C ARG A 97 1.07 -10.67 -6.18
N GLY A 98 2.07 -9.97 -6.71
CA GLY A 98 3.47 -10.22 -6.42
C GLY A 98 3.83 -10.07 -4.95
N ALA A 99 3.18 -9.15 -4.24
CA ALA A 99 3.34 -9.04 -2.79
C ALA A 99 2.87 -10.30 -2.05
N LEU A 100 1.78 -10.93 -2.51
CA LEU A 100 1.31 -12.20 -1.96
C LEU A 100 2.35 -13.33 -2.21
N VAL A 101 2.95 -13.37 -3.41
CA VAL A 101 4.04 -14.31 -3.69
C VAL A 101 5.22 -14.06 -2.76
N ALA A 102 5.64 -12.79 -2.61
CA ALA A 102 6.77 -12.44 -1.76
C ALA A 102 6.54 -12.78 -0.27
N LEU A 103 5.28 -12.77 0.20
CA LEU A 103 4.91 -13.17 1.57
C LEU A 103 5.17 -14.67 1.83
N GLU A 104 5.17 -15.50 0.81
CA GLU A 104 5.45 -16.94 0.94
C GLU A 104 6.95 -17.23 1.12
N HIS A 105 7.81 -16.26 0.81
CA HIS A 105 9.27 -16.39 0.88
C HIS A 105 9.83 -15.61 2.08
N PRO A 106 10.37 -16.30 3.10
CA PRO A 106 10.88 -15.66 4.30
C PRO A 106 11.87 -14.52 3.99
N GLY A 107 11.60 -13.33 4.55
CA GLY A 107 12.45 -12.15 4.40
C GLY A 107 12.35 -11.43 3.04
N LYS A 108 11.53 -11.89 2.09
CA LYS A 108 11.42 -11.27 0.76
C LYS A 108 10.34 -10.19 0.63
N PHE A 109 9.30 -10.28 1.44
CA PHE A 109 8.15 -9.38 1.32
C PHE A 109 8.52 -7.90 1.46
N LEU A 110 9.26 -7.53 2.51
CA LEU A 110 9.62 -6.13 2.73
C LEU A 110 10.52 -5.60 1.62
N SER A 111 11.56 -6.35 1.23
CA SER A 111 12.46 -5.96 0.16
C SER A 111 11.72 -5.79 -1.18
N TYR A 112 10.85 -6.73 -1.52
CA TYR A 112 9.99 -6.62 -2.71
C TYR A 112 9.11 -5.37 -2.67
N SER A 113 8.39 -5.18 -1.58
CA SER A 113 7.43 -4.08 -1.46
C SER A 113 8.11 -2.71 -1.47
N TYR A 114 9.27 -2.57 -0.80
CA TYR A 114 10.07 -1.34 -0.87
C TYR A 114 10.51 -1.06 -2.30
N ARG A 115 11.03 -2.06 -3.02
CA ARG A 115 11.45 -1.87 -4.41
C ARG A 115 10.31 -1.50 -5.35
N VAL A 116 9.11 -2.07 -5.16
CA VAL A 116 7.92 -1.67 -5.92
C VAL A 116 7.56 -0.21 -5.66
N PHE A 117 7.53 0.23 -4.40
CA PHE A 117 7.26 1.63 -4.06
C PHE A 117 8.32 2.57 -4.64
N GLU A 118 9.62 2.24 -4.50
CA GLU A 118 10.71 3.05 -5.04
C GLU A 118 10.66 3.12 -6.57
N ALA A 119 10.47 2.00 -7.25
CA ALA A 119 10.34 1.95 -8.70
C ALA A 119 9.26 2.91 -9.20
N TYR A 120 8.10 2.92 -8.56
CA TYR A 120 7.00 3.76 -8.98
C TYR A 120 7.13 5.22 -8.51
N TRP A 121 7.34 5.44 -7.20
CA TRP A 121 7.28 6.78 -6.61
C TRP A 121 8.57 7.57 -6.67
N ARG A 122 9.72 6.92 -6.78
CA ARG A 122 11.02 7.59 -6.85
C ARG A 122 11.59 7.58 -8.27
N GLU A 123 11.56 6.41 -8.93
CA GLU A 123 12.22 6.18 -10.21
C GLU A 123 11.30 6.40 -11.41
N ASP A 124 10.01 6.68 -11.19
CA ASP A 124 9.00 6.92 -12.24
C ASP A 124 8.81 5.74 -13.20
N GLN A 125 8.93 4.51 -12.70
CA GLN A 125 8.75 3.31 -13.51
C GLN A 125 7.29 2.83 -13.44
N ASP A 126 6.76 2.39 -14.58
CA ASP A 126 5.41 1.81 -14.65
C ASP A 126 5.39 0.37 -14.12
N ILE A 127 5.02 0.19 -12.86
CA ILE A 127 4.91 -1.12 -12.19
C ILE A 127 3.81 -2.03 -12.74
N SER A 128 3.04 -1.61 -13.74
CA SER A 128 2.12 -2.47 -14.49
C SER A 128 2.84 -3.32 -15.54
N GLN A 129 4.07 -2.93 -15.92
CA GLN A 129 4.85 -3.58 -16.95
C GLN A 129 5.61 -4.80 -16.40
N ASP A 130 5.50 -5.92 -17.11
CA ASP A 130 6.16 -7.16 -16.69
C ASP A 130 7.70 -7.00 -16.59
N GLN A 131 8.31 -6.20 -17.46
CA GLN A 131 9.75 -5.96 -17.43
C GLN A 131 10.20 -5.26 -16.13
N VAL A 132 9.42 -4.28 -15.64
CA VAL A 132 9.73 -3.59 -14.37
C VAL A 132 9.64 -4.57 -13.21
N LEU A 133 8.57 -5.37 -13.16
CA LEU A 133 8.41 -6.38 -12.12
C LEU A 133 9.48 -7.46 -12.21
N HIS A 134 9.89 -7.88 -13.42
CA HIS A 134 10.97 -8.85 -13.61
C HIS A 134 12.30 -8.35 -13.02
N ASN A 135 12.63 -7.08 -13.26
CA ASN A 135 13.84 -6.48 -12.69
C ASN A 135 13.79 -6.47 -11.15
N ILE A 136 12.65 -6.04 -10.59
CA ILE A 136 12.44 -6.02 -9.12
C ILE A 136 12.58 -7.43 -8.52
N VAL A 137 11.95 -8.43 -9.15
CA VAL A 137 11.98 -9.83 -8.71
C VAL A 137 13.42 -10.35 -8.69
N ALA A 138 14.18 -10.07 -9.75
CA ALA A 138 15.59 -10.45 -9.84
C ALA A 138 16.45 -9.76 -8.78
N GLU A 139 16.27 -8.45 -8.57
CA GLU A 139 17.01 -7.66 -7.57
C GLU A 139 16.80 -8.19 -6.14
N VAL A 140 15.57 -8.61 -5.81
CA VAL A 140 15.26 -9.13 -4.47
C VAL A 140 15.53 -10.63 -4.33
N GLY A 141 15.95 -11.30 -5.41
CA GLY A 141 16.32 -12.72 -5.42
C GLY A 141 15.10 -13.64 -5.22
N LEU A 142 13.99 -13.32 -5.87
CA LEU A 142 12.86 -14.23 -6.09
C LEU A 142 13.03 -14.91 -7.46
N ASP A 143 12.47 -16.11 -7.60
CA ASP A 143 12.41 -16.80 -8.88
C ASP A 143 11.36 -16.15 -9.80
N ALA A 144 11.81 -15.69 -10.98
CA ALA A 144 10.95 -14.94 -11.90
C ALA A 144 9.87 -15.84 -12.54
N ASP A 145 10.21 -17.07 -12.90
CA ASP A 145 9.26 -17.99 -13.53
C ASP A 145 8.17 -18.36 -12.55
N GLU A 146 8.54 -18.72 -11.32
CA GLU A 146 7.59 -18.98 -10.23
C GLU A 146 6.70 -17.76 -9.96
N PHE A 147 7.30 -16.57 -9.87
CA PHE A 147 6.58 -15.33 -9.61
C PHE A 147 5.52 -15.05 -10.68
N PHE A 148 5.91 -15.06 -11.97
CA PHE A 148 4.98 -14.75 -13.06
C PHE A 148 3.93 -15.84 -13.29
N ASP A 149 4.21 -17.07 -12.94
CA ASP A 149 3.21 -18.14 -12.96
C ASP A 149 2.19 -17.97 -11.82
N LYS A 150 2.66 -17.69 -10.60
CA LYS A 150 1.78 -17.49 -9.43
C LYS A 150 0.86 -16.29 -9.58
N ILE A 151 1.33 -15.12 -10.00
CA ILE A 151 0.48 -13.92 -10.13
C ILE A 151 -0.65 -14.07 -11.18
N LYS A 152 -0.57 -15.05 -12.08
CA LYS A 152 -1.62 -15.39 -13.06
C LYS A 152 -2.71 -16.29 -12.49
N ARG A 153 -2.40 -17.03 -11.43
CA ARG A 153 -3.28 -18.03 -10.83
C ARG A 153 -4.53 -17.38 -10.22
N GLN A 154 -5.61 -18.15 -10.18
CA GLN A 154 -6.90 -17.66 -9.70
C GLN A 154 -6.91 -17.39 -8.19
N ASP A 155 -6.22 -18.20 -7.40
CA ASP A 155 -6.12 -18.03 -5.94
C ASP A 155 -5.50 -16.68 -5.54
N TYR A 156 -4.43 -16.21 -6.21
CA TYR A 156 -3.87 -14.87 -5.96
C TYR A 156 -4.81 -13.74 -6.39
N LYS A 157 -5.57 -13.93 -7.47
CA LYS A 157 -6.59 -12.97 -7.89
C LYS A 157 -7.71 -12.88 -6.87
N ASP A 158 -8.16 -14.03 -6.39
CA ASP A 158 -9.24 -14.13 -5.41
C ASP A 158 -8.81 -13.58 -4.04
N GLN A 159 -7.54 -13.77 -3.64
CA GLN A 159 -7.03 -13.18 -2.41
C GLN A 159 -7.04 -11.65 -2.44
N ILE A 160 -6.62 -11.02 -3.55
CA ILE A 160 -6.71 -9.55 -3.69
C ILE A 160 -8.17 -9.09 -3.66
N ARG A 161 -9.08 -9.83 -4.30
CA ARG A 161 -10.52 -9.55 -4.24
C ARG A 161 -11.04 -9.66 -2.81
N THR A 162 -10.73 -10.77 -2.12
CA THR A 162 -11.15 -10.99 -0.73
C THR A 162 -10.68 -9.86 0.19
N ASN A 163 -9.42 -9.42 0.07
CA ASN A 163 -8.91 -8.29 0.84
C ASN A 163 -9.66 -6.98 0.50
N THR A 164 -9.98 -6.77 -0.79
CA THR A 164 -10.73 -5.59 -1.24
C THR A 164 -12.16 -5.60 -0.69
N ASP A 165 -12.84 -6.74 -0.76
CA ASP A 165 -14.20 -6.89 -0.25
C ASP A 165 -14.24 -6.77 1.29
N ASP A 166 -13.21 -7.29 1.99
CA ASP A 166 -13.10 -7.19 3.44
C ASP A 166 -12.95 -5.73 3.91
N VAL A 167 -12.04 -4.97 3.31
CA VAL A 167 -11.87 -3.55 3.67
C VAL A 167 -13.14 -2.74 3.38
N ILE A 168 -13.85 -3.01 2.28
CA ILE A 168 -15.13 -2.37 1.97
C ILE A 168 -16.18 -2.71 3.03
N LYS A 169 -16.35 -4.00 3.34
CA LYS A 169 -17.32 -4.49 4.33
C LYS A 169 -17.11 -3.87 5.71
N ARG A 170 -15.85 -3.62 6.07
CA ARG A 170 -15.46 -3.05 7.38
C ARG A 170 -15.42 -1.52 7.37
N GLY A 171 -15.92 -0.86 6.31
CA GLY A 171 -16.07 0.58 6.21
C GLY A 171 -14.84 1.34 5.73
N GLY A 172 -13.82 0.65 5.21
CA GLY A 172 -12.67 1.29 4.57
C GLY A 172 -13.07 1.93 3.24
N PHE A 173 -12.50 3.08 2.94
CA PHE A 173 -12.86 3.92 1.79
C PHE A 173 -11.65 4.41 0.97
N GLY A 174 -10.45 3.93 1.28
CA GLY A 174 -9.21 4.30 0.60
C GLY A 174 -7.99 3.56 1.16
N THR A 175 -6.79 4.06 0.87
CA THR A 175 -5.52 3.44 1.25
C THR A 175 -4.51 4.49 1.75
N PRO A 176 -3.71 4.22 2.81
CA PRO A 176 -3.75 3.02 3.63
C PRO A 176 -4.97 3.01 4.56
N THR A 177 -5.55 1.84 4.78
CA THR A 177 -6.52 1.59 5.85
C THR A 177 -5.90 0.60 6.84
N ILE A 178 -6.00 0.90 8.13
CA ILE A 178 -5.35 0.14 9.19
C ILE A 178 -6.40 -0.25 10.21
N TYR A 179 -6.44 -1.52 10.61
CA TYR A 179 -7.27 -1.97 11.72
C TYR A 179 -6.39 -2.46 12.85
N VAL A 180 -6.75 -2.07 14.07
CA VAL A 180 -6.13 -2.57 15.31
C VAL A 180 -7.16 -3.44 16.02
N ASN A 181 -6.79 -4.68 16.36
CA ASN A 181 -7.62 -5.67 17.03
C ASN A 181 -9.00 -5.91 16.35
N GLY A 182 -9.04 -5.77 15.04
CA GLY A 182 -10.21 -6.06 14.22
C GLY A 182 -11.17 -4.88 14.03
N ASP A 183 -11.38 -4.03 15.03
CA ASP A 183 -12.47 -3.03 15.01
C ASP A 183 -12.00 -1.57 14.92
N SER A 184 -10.88 -1.22 15.54
CA SER A 184 -10.35 0.15 15.52
C SER A 184 -9.76 0.51 14.17
N MET A 185 -10.48 1.27 13.35
CA MET A 185 -10.06 1.68 12.00
C MET A 185 -9.34 3.04 12.02
N PHE A 186 -8.22 3.10 11.30
CA PHE A 186 -7.45 4.33 11.03
C PHE A 186 -7.20 4.46 9.52
N PHE A 187 -7.23 5.70 9.01
CA PHE A 187 -7.03 5.98 7.59
C PHE A 187 -5.97 7.06 7.40
N GLY A 188 -4.94 6.76 6.60
CA GLY A 188 -3.86 7.68 6.25
C GLY A 188 -2.57 7.48 7.07
N ASN A 189 -1.45 8.02 6.57
CA ASN A 189 -0.15 7.94 7.22
C ASN A 189 -0.07 8.78 8.50
N ASP A 190 -0.76 9.89 8.54
CA ASP A 190 -0.80 10.83 9.66
C ASP A 190 -1.54 10.27 10.89
N ARG A 191 -2.24 9.13 10.75
CA ARG A 191 -2.90 8.41 11.84
C ARG A 191 -2.02 7.36 12.52
N LEU A 192 -0.79 7.16 12.07
CA LEU A 192 0.12 6.18 12.68
C LEU A 192 0.40 6.47 14.15
N VAL A 193 0.42 7.73 14.56
CA VAL A 193 0.53 8.13 15.96
C VAL A 193 -0.65 7.62 16.79
N LEU A 194 -1.87 7.63 16.22
CA LEU A 194 -3.07 7.11 16.90
C LEU A 194 -3.09 5.58 16.93
N VAL A 195 -2.57 4.93 15.88
CA VAL A 195 -2.34 3.46 15.87
C VAL A 195 -1.41 3.07 17.00
N GLU A 196 -0.29 3.79 17.18
CA GLU A 196 0.65 3.53 18.29
C GLU A 196 -0.02 3.71 19.65
N GLU A 197 -0.84 4.75 19.83
CA GLU A 197 -1.59 4.99 21.08
C GLU A 197 -2.63 3.90 21.34
N GLU A 198 -3.35 3.43 20.32
CA GLU A 198 -4.31 2.33 20.46
C GLU A 198 -3.61 1.03 20.87
N LEU A 199 -2.46 0.73 20.29
CA LEU A 199 -1.65 -0.43 20.68
C LEU A 199 -1.17 -0.37 22.13
N LYS A 200 -0.85 0.82 22.66
CA LYS A 200 -0.49 1.01 24.07
C LYS A 200 -1.66 0.74 25.02
N ARG A 201 -2.89 1.13 24.61
CA ARG A 201 -4.12 0.89 25.41
C ARG A 201 -4.52 -0.58 25.40
N SER A 202 -4.13 -1.33 24.39
CA SER A 202 -4.50 -2.74 24.22
C SER A 202 -3.54 -3.70 24.95
N ARG A 203 -2.55 -3.17 25.68
CA ARG A 203 -1.66 -3.92 26.56
C ARG A 203 -2.29 -4.09 27.92
#